data_d0f5534cc69a52aecb1098c470a9b87f
#
_entry.id   d0f5534cc69a52aecb1098c470a9b87f
#
_cell.length_a   1.000
_cell.length_b   1.000
_cell.length_c   1.000
_cell.angle_alpha   90.00
_cell.angle_beta   90.00
_cell.angle_gamma   90.00
#
_symmetry.space_group_name_H-M   'P 1'
#
loop_
_entity.id
_entity.type
_entity.pdbx_description
1 polymer ?
#
loop_
_entity_poly.entity_id
_entity_poly.type
_entity_poly.pdbx_seq_one_letter_code
_entity_poly.pdbx_strand_id
1 'polypeptide(L)'
;KEGSARPVVNMVGSSSAQAPRKFKFAEGTSVVTFIDSDTVCDTSSVAFEWKQTYPSDRTISGLTLDKKNLKIPARIPGVVVGEGCTHDPSAATPYSCSLAFEFTAALGSTSSAPTTVYLLPEASDLAARVTGPTYDFPSNMDMVLNASLSYDPDEPTASKGLSYAWTCMRLDGKGCFEKEVPDMSGPVLTIPKDTLGGDGKQYYAFKLTLKKDTRQTESTLYVSVVPGVEGAPTGEIVCTSDINGLCSVPHNPSRDLEFFVELGYFDTAVAWSSPQIDLSKAGVTPRTGVNAPFLVVNNEFLDSGVEYTFDLNMTRTVDGQEIKR
;
A
#
# COMPACT_ATOMS: atom_id res chain seq x y z
N LYS A 1 29.67 52.67 11.50
CA LYS A 1 29.63 51.29 12.03
C LYS A 1 28.24 50.78 11.71
N GLU A 2 28.05 50.15 10.57
CA GLU A 2 26.85 49.36 10.27
C GLU A 2 26.87 48.17 11.20
N GLY A 3 25.98 48.15 12.16
CA GLY A 3 25.76 46.98 13.00
C GLY A 3 25.24 45.85 12.07
N SER A 4 25.95 44.75 11.97
CA SER A 4 25.49 43.55 11.29
C SER A 4 24.15 43.18 11.86
N ALA A 5 23.09 43.28 11.04
CA ALA A 5 21.74 42.93 11.48
C ALA A 5 21.73 41.41 11.84
N ARG A 6 21.13 41.13 12.98
CA ARG A 6 20.99 39.73 13.45
C ARG A 6 20.04 38.96 12.53
N PRO A 7 20.42 37.80 11.98
CA PRO A 7 19.50 37.02 11.15
C PRO A 7 18.24 36.67 11.92
N VAL A 8 17.07 36.86 11.31
CA VAL A 8 15.79 36.38 11.84
C VAL A 8 15.41 35.13 11.08
N VAL A 9 15.18 34.06 11.81
CA VAL A 9 14.82 32.74 11.27
C VAL A 9 13.36 32.51 11.47
N ASN A 10 12.68 32.11 10.41
CA ASN A 10 11.31 31.61 10.42
C ASN A 10 11.30 30.13 10.01
N MET A 11 10.33 29.39 10.53
CA MET A 11 10.14 27.98 10.27
C MET A 11 8.72 27.71 9.78
N VAL A 12 8.59 26.88 8.76
CA VAL A 12 7.27 26.50 8.24
C VAL A 12 6.58 25.56 9.22
N GLY A 13 5.43 26.02 9.76
CA GLY A 13 4.64 25.31 10.76
C GLY A 13 5.15 25.54 12.18
N SER A 14 4.32 26.15 13.01
CA SER A 14 4.60 26.31 14.44
C SER A 14 4.44 24.98 15.17
N SER A 15 5.31 24.73 16.16
CA SER A 15 5.21 23.57 17.05
C SER A 15 5.76 23.94 18.43
N SER A 16 5.30 23.27 19.46
CA SER A 16 5.83 23.36 20.82
C SER A 16 5.95 21.96 21.41
N ALA A 17 6.61 21.85 22.55
CA ALA A 17 6.70 20.57 23.25
C ALA A 17 5.31 20.01 23.59
N GLN A 18 4.35 20.87 23.95
CA GLN A 18 2.96 20.50 24.28
C GLN A 18 2.10 20.28 23.05
N ALA A 19 2.43 20.90 21.91
CA ALA A 19 1.74 20.75 20.63
C ALA A 19 2.76 20.48 19.51
N PRO A 20 3.39 19.29 19.49
CA PRO A 20 4.37 18.92 18.48
C PRO A 20 3.69 18.72 17.12
N ARG A 21 4.45 18.97 16.05
CA ARG A 21 3.99 18.67 14.69
C ARG A 21 4.02 17.16 14.48
N LYS A 22 2.88 16.59 14.17
CA LYS A 22 2.71 15.15 13.92
C LYS A 22 3.11 14.75 12.50
N PHE A 23 3.62 13.55 12.36
CA PHE A 23 3.91 12.95 11.04
C PHE A 23 3.79 11.42 11.09
N LYS A 24 3.44 10.78 9.97
CA LYS A 24 3.36 9.34 9.87
C LYS A 24 4.76 8.72 9.84
N PHE A 25 5.02 7.76 10.73
CA PHE A 25 6.34 7.18 10.94
C PHE A 25 6.88 6.46 9.68
N ALA A 26 6.01 5.75 8.95
CA ALA A 26 6.39 5.08 7.72
C ALA A 26 6.72 6.03 6.56
N GLU A 27 6.31 7.30 6.63
CA GLU A 27 6.52 8.28 5.56
C GLU A 27 7.71 9.19 5.82
N GLY A 28 8.03 9.44 7.10
CA GLY A 28 8.98 10.45 7.50
C GLY A 28 8.40 11.88 7.34
N THR A 29 9.26 12.88 7.44
CA THR A 29 8.83 14.28 7.26
C THR A 29 10.00 15.19 6.90
N SER A 30 9.69 16.44 6.52
CA SER A 30 10.69 17.48 6.32
C SER A 30 10.27 18.77 7.02
N VAL A 31 11.26 19.51 7.51
CA VAL A 31 11.11 20.83 8.07
C VAL A 31 11.91 21.81 7.23
N VAL A 32 11.25 22.86 6.79
CA VAL A 32 11.84 23.92 5.97
C VAL A 32 11.94 25.19 6.81
N THR A 33 13.11 25.81 6.79
CA THR A 33 13.33 27.11 7.42
C THR A 33 13.68 28.15 6.37
N PHE A 34 13.43 29.41 6.68
CA PHE A 34 13.85 30.54 5.85
C PHE A 34 14.33 31.70 6.71
N ILE A 35 15.20 32.52 6.14
CA ILE A 35 15.67 33.74 6.76
C ILE A 35 14.81 34.87 6.24
N ASP A 36 14.42 35.76 7.13
CA ASP A 36 13.73 36.99 6.77
C ASP A 36 14.61 37.86 5.90
N SER A 37 14.18 38.14 4.66
CA SER A 37 14.90 38.95 3.67
C SER A 37 15.15 40.39 4.15
N ASP A 38 14.34 40.88 5.06
CA ASP A 38 14.51 42.22 5.61
C ASP A 38 15.70 42.31 6.58
N THR A 39 16.21 41.15 7.04
CA THR A 39 17.35 41.11 7.99
C THR A 39 18.66 40.72 7.31
N VAL A 40 18.65 40.04 6.17
CA VAL A 40 19.86 39.62 5.43
C VAL A 40 19.61 39.68 3.92
N CYS A 41 20.28 40.62 3.24
CA CYS A 41 20.16 40.81 1.79
C CYS A 41 20.87 39.70 0.97
N ASP A 42 21.93 39.12 1.52
CA ASP A 42 22.69 38.03 0.89
C ASP A 42 22.81 36.84 1.83
N THR A 43 22.09 35.75 1.49
CA THR A 43 22.12 34.52 2.28
C THR A 43 23.27 33.58 1.91
N SER A 44 24.11 33.91 0.94
CA SER A 44 25.22 33.04 0.49
C SER A 44 26.30 32.86 1.54
N SER A 45 26.51 33.87 2.39
CA SER A 45 27.47 33.89 3.48
C SER A 45 26.91 33.47 4.84
N VAL A 46 25.64 33.04 4.90
CA VAL A 46 25.04 32.59 6.13
C VAL A 46 25.36 31.11 6.38
N ALA A 47 25.91 30.83 7.55
CA ALA A 47 26.09 29.47 8.05
C ALA A 47 24.80 29.00 8.75
N PHE A 48 24.41 27.77 8.49
CA PHE A 48 23.20 27.14 9.05
C PHE A 48 23.58 25.94 9.89
N GLU A 49 22.95 25.79 11.06
CA GLU A 49 23.19 24.69 11.95
C GLU A 49 21.87 24.11 12.48
N TRP A 50 21.75 22.78 12.37
CA TRP A 50 20.72 22.00 13.02
C TRP A 50 21.34 21.19 14.15
N LYS A 51 20.70 21.22 15.32
CA LYS A 51 21.14 20.48 16.49
C LYS A 51 19.94 19.69 17.06
N GLN A 52 20.11 18.37 17.19
CA GLN A 52 19.15 17.56 17.94
C GLN A 52 19.22 17.93 19.43
N THR A 53 18.08 18.26 20.01
CA THR A 53 17.95 18.59 21.43
C THR A 53 17.18 17.55 22.22
N TYR A 54 16.34 16.74 21.52
CA TYR A 54 15.62 15.62 22.12
C TYR A 54 15.41 14.50 21.10
N PRO A 55 15.53 13.21 21.46
CA PRO A 55 16.08 12.72 22.73
C PRO A 55 17.55 13.13 22.92
N SER A 56 17.97 13.38 24.17
CA SER A 56 19.34 13.81 24.48
C SER A 56 20.29 12.64 24.76
N ASP A 57 19.76 11.45 25.00
CA ASP A 57 20.48 10.21 25.35
C ASP A 57 20.98 9.44 24.12
N ARG A 58 20.52 9.79 22.93
CA ARG A 58 20.90 9.14 21.67
C ARG A 58 20.84 10.09 20.49
N THR A 59 21.65 9.84 19.48
CA THR A 59 21.61 10.56 18.21
C THR A 59 20.72 9.81 17.21
N ILE A 60 19.83 10.53 16.56
CA ILE A 60 18.98 9.98 15.48
C ILE A 60 19.85 9.83 14.22
N SER A 61 19.90 8.62 13.69
CA SER A 61 20.62 8.32 12.46
C SER A 61 19.76 8.56 11.20
N GLY A 62 20.42 8.73 10.07
CA GLY A 62 19.75 8.85 8.76
C GLY A 62 19.12 10.22 8.49
N LEU A 63 19.32 11.21 9.36
CA LEU A 63 18.89 12.58 9.10
C LEU A 63 19.66 13.18 7.92
N THR A 64 18.97 13.92 7.07
CA THR A 64 19.62 14.77 6.07
C THR A 64 19.47 16.23 6.48
N LEU A 65 20.61 16.87 6.74
CA LEU A 65 20.70 18.27 7.11
C LEU A 65 21.24 19.04 5.90
N ASP A 66 20.34 19.62 5.13
CA ASP A 66 20.72 20.47 3.98
C ASP A 66 20.43 21.92 4.31
N LYS A 67 21.45 22.63 4.78
CA LYS A 67 21.39 24.06 5.11
C LYS A 67 20.07 24.41 5.84
N LYS A 68 19.07 24.87 5.10
CA LYS A 68 17.76 25.30 5.61
C LYS A 68 16.76 24.18 5.84
N ASN A 69 17.07 22.95 5.40
CA ASN A 69 16.13 21.83 5.42
C ASN A 69 16.60 20.73 6.36
N LEU A 70 15.71 20.27 7.21
CA LEU A 70 15.85 19.04 7.99
C LEU A 70 14.91 17.98 7.39
N LYS A 71 15.46 16.89 6.89
CA LYS A 71 14.68 15.74 6.42
C LYS A 71 14.81 14.60 7.42
N ILE A 72 13.70 14.16 7.92
CA ILE A 72 13.54 13.01 8.81
C ILE A 72 13.14 11.82 7.95
N PRO A 73 13.94 10.74 7.90
CA PRO A 73 13.62 9.57 7.10
C PRO A 73 12.42 8.81 7.65
N ALA A 74 11.84 7.97 6.82
CA ALA A 74 10.87 6.97 7.26
C ALA A 74 11.50 5.96 8.22
N ARG A 75 10.73 5.46 9.17
CA ARG A 75 11.10 4.34 10.06
C ARG A 75 12.45 4.54 10.77
N ILE A 76 12.58 5.63 11.50
CA ILE A 76 13.82 5.97 12.21
C ILE A 76 14.20 4.85 13.20
N PRO A 77 15.39 4.27 13.12
CA PRO A 77 15.82 3.21 14.03
C PRO A 77 15.79 3.67 15.51
N GLY A 78 15.22 2.82 16.35
CA GLY A 78 15.15 3.07 17.78
C GLY A 78 14.11 4.10 18.23
N VAL A 79 13.34 4.69 17.32
CA VAL A 79 12.17 5.50 17.66
C VAL A 79 10.96 4.59 17.76
N VAL A 80 10.23 4.70 18.86
CA VAL A 80 9.01 3.92 19.15
C VAL A 80 7.81 4.78 18.82
N VAL A 81 6.75 4.17 18.29
CA VAL A 81 5.49 4.82 17.94
C VAL A 81 4.29 4.05 18.51
N GLY A 82 3.12 4.64 18.48
CA GLY A 82 1.91 4.00 18.98
C GLY A 82 1.92 3.83 20.49
N GLU A 83 1.56 2.64 20.98
CA GLU A 83 1.47 2.33 22.42
C GLU A 83 2.78 2.47 23.19
N GLY A 84 3.93 2.37 22.49
CA GLY A 84 5.24 2.61 23.07
C GLY A 84 5.57 4.08 23.30
N CYS A 85 4.75 5.02 22.80
CA CYS A 85 4.91 6.45 23.00
C CYS A 85 4.10 6.93 24.20
N THR A 86 4.73 7.00 25.36
CA THR A 86 4.05 7.45 26.57
C THR A 86 3.90 8.97 26.61
N HIS A 87 2.82 9.43 27.22
CA HIS A 87 2.53 10.86 27.41
C HIS A 87 2.55 11.22 28.89
N ASP A 88 3.45 12.15 29.26
CA ASP A 88 3.51 12.76 30.59
C ASP A 88 3.34 14.28 30.46
N PRO A 89 2.16 14.83 30.77
CA PRO A 89 1.88 16.25 30.61
C PRO A 89 2.70 17.16 31.53
N SER A 90 3.32 16.60 32.57
CA SER A 90 4.16 17.35 33.52
C SER A 90 5.61 17.49 33.03
N ALA A 91 6.05 16.68 32.06
CA ALA A 91 7.39 16.72 31.51
C ALA A 91 7.60 17.93 30.57
N ALA A 92 8.83 18.44 30.52
CA ALA A 92 9.21 19.49 29.57
C ALA A 92 9.02 19.06 28.10
N THR A 93 9.16 17.75 27.85
CA THR A 93 8.83 17.11 26.57
C THR A 93 7.80 16.01 26.85
N PRO A 94 6.50 16.29 26.72
CA PRO A 94 5.42 15.41 27.20
C PRO A 94 5.36 14.02 26.54
N TYR A 95 5.86 13.87 25.35
CA TYR A 95 5.82 12.60 24.62
C TYR A 95 7.20 11.95 24.56
N SER A 96 7.33 10.74 25.07
CA SER A 96 8.61 10.01 25.13
C SER A 96 9.20 9.72 23.74
N CYS A 97 8.39 9.69 22.70
CA CYS A 97 8.81 9.46 21.31
C CYS A 97 8.99 10.77 20.51
N SER A 98 8.80 11.94 21.11
CA SER A 98 9.03 13.22 20.43
C SER A 98 10.47 13.35 19.95
N LEU A 99 10.64 14.14 18.89
CA LEU A 99 11.94 14.58 18.40
C LEU A 99 11.96 16.11 18.46
N ALA A 100 13.07 16.67 18.95
CA ALA A 100 13.25 18.12 18.94
C ALA A 100 14.58 18.50 18.31
N PHE A 101 14.50 19.49 17.43
CA PHE A 101 15.67 20.02 16.72
C PHE A 101 15.69 21.54 16.83
N GLU A 102 16.84 22.08 17.17
CA GLU A 102 17.12 23.51 17.20
C GLU A 102 17.83 23.92 15.92
N PHE A 103 17.40 25.01 15.34
CA PHE A 103 18.00 25.63 14.16
C PHE A 103 18.55 26.99 14.49
N THR A 104 19.78 27.25 14.04
CA THR A 104 20.43 28.56 14.14
C THR A 104 21.00 28.97 12.80
N ALA A 105 21.05 30.28 12.56
CA ALA A 105 21.70 30.89 11.40
C ALA A 105 22.72 31.92 11.88
N ALA A 106 23.93 31.89 11.34
CA ALA A 106 25.01 32.82 11.70
C ALA A 106 25.50 33.57 10.48
N LEU A 107 25.69 34.88 10.63
CA LEU A 107 26.33 35.77 9.66
C LEU A 107 27.55 36.40 10.33
N GLY A 108 28.76 35.97 9.94
CA GLY A 108 29.98 36.36 10.61
C GLY A 108 29.97 35.98 12.09
N SER A 109 30.13 36.94 12.99
CA SER A 109 30.06 36.73 14.45
C SER A 109 28.69 36.87 15.07
N THR A 110 27.66 37.11 14.25
CA THR A 110 26.29 37.37 14.75
C THR A 110 25.41 36.17 14.41
N SER A 111 24.79 35.58 15.47
CA SER A 111 23.85 34.44 15.30
C SER A 111 22.40 34.84 15.56
N SER A 112 21.47 34.14 14.92
CA SER A 112 20.04 34.22 15.19
C SER A 112 19.74 33.77 16.62
N ALA A 113 18.54 34.10 17.13
CA ALA A 113 17.99 33.32 18.23
C ALA A 113 17.75 31.87 17.76
N PRO A 114 17.96 30.87 18.62
CA PRO A 114 17.62 29.49 18.28
C PRO A 114 16.12 29.33 18.09
N THR A 115 15.72 28.58 17.06
CA THR A 115 14.32 28.25 16.80
C THR A 115 14.17 26.74 16.88
N THR A 116 13.27 26.25 17.72
CA THR A 116 13.11 24.81 17.94
C THR A 116 11.84 24.29 17.27
N VAL A 117 11.96 23.15 16.59
CA VAL A 117 10.84 22.36 16.10
C VAL A 117 10.68 21.12 16.96
N TYR A 118 9.44 20.84 17.34
CA TYR A 118 9.02 19.62 18.01
C TYR A 118 8.22 18.76 17.05
N LEU A 119 8.63 17.51 16.88
CA LEU A 119 8.05 16.55 15.95
C LEU A 119 7.59 15.32 16.73
N LEU A 120 6.39 14.82 16.42
CA LEU A 120 5.81 13.63 17.02
C LEU A 120 5.56 12.59 15.93
N PRO A 121 6.33 11.50 15.88
CA PRO A 121 6.02 10.38 15.00
C PRO A 121 4.77 9.67 15.50
N GLU A 122 3.78 9.53 14.62
CA GLU A 122 2.57 8.76 14.88
C GLU A 122 2.62 7.43 14.12
N ALA A 123 2.02 6.41 14.69
CA ALA A 123 1.85 5.14 14.01
C ALA A 123 1.09 5.34 12.68
N SER A 124 1.56 4.67 11.64
CA SER A 124 0.94 4.72 10.32
C SER A 124 -0.31 3.86 10.29
N ASP A 125 -1.23 4.16 9.38
CA ASP A 125 -2.43 3.34 9.20
C ASP A 125 -2.03 1.96 8.64
N LEU A 126 -2.71 0.91 9.09
CA LEU A 126 -2.48 -0.44 8.59
C LEU A 126 -2.87 -0.53 7.11
N ALA A 127 -2.13 -1.31 6.34
CA ALA A 127 -2.43 -1.54 4.93
C ALA A 127 -3.19 -2.86 4.77
N ALA A 128 -4.51 -2.79 4.65
CA ALA A 128 -5.35 -3.94 4.34
C ALA A 128 -5.38 -4.17 2.82
N ARG A 129 -4.92 -5.35 2.39
CA ARG A 129 -4.92 -5.78 0.99
C ARG A 129 -5.67 -7.09 0.88
N VAL A 130 -6.68 -7.10 0.03
CA VAL A 130 -7.53 -8.27 -0.22
C VAL A 130 -7.49 -8.58 -1.70
N THR A 131 -7.22 -9.83 -2.03
CA THR A 131 -7.34 -10.38 -3.38
C THR A 131 -8.38 -11.50 -3.40
N GLY A 132 -9.00 -11.72 -4.54
CA GLY A 132 -10.01 -12.75 -4.76
C GLY A 132 -10.51 -12.69 -6.20
N PRO A 133 -11.54 -13.47 -6.55
CA PRO A 133 -12.08 -13.51 -7.90
C PRO A 133 -12.52 -12.13 -8.38
N THR A 134 -12.10 -11.76 -9.59
CA THR A 134 -12.50 -10.51 -10.28
C THR A 134 -13.55 -10.76 -11.37
N TYR A 135 -14.00 -12.00 -11.51
CA TYR A 135 -14.94 -12.49 -12.50
C TYR A 135 -16.17 -13.13 -11.83
N ASP A 136 -17.20 -13.51 -12.62
CA ASP A 136 -18.36 -14.24 -12.16
C ASP A 136 -17.94 -15.63 -11.63
N PHE A 137 -17.84 -15.77 -10.32
CA PHE A 137 -17.34 -16.99 -9.69
C PHE A 137 -18.43 -18.08 -9.61
N PRO A 138 -18.18 -19.34 -10.01
CA PRO A 138 -19.18 -20.41 -9.92
C PRO A 138 -19.33 -20.89 -8.49
N SER A 139 -20.59 -21.08 -8.07
CA SER A 139 -20.92 -21.52 -6.71
C SER A 139 -20.43 -22.94 -6.37
N ASN A 140 -20.22 -23.79 -7.39
CA ASN A 140 -19.79 -25.18 -7.22
C ASN A 140 -18.26 -25.36 -7.06
N MET A 141 -17.53 -24.29 -6.78
CA MET A 141 -16.10 -24.30 -6.52
C MET A 141 -15.78 -23.64 -5.18
N ASP A 142 -14.68 -24.07 -4.56
CA ASP A 142 -14.13 -23.41 -3.38
C ASP A 142 -13.59 -22.03 -3.75
N MET A 143 -14.03 -20.99 -3.06
CA MET A 143 -13.58 -19.62 -3.27
C MET A 143 -12.53 -19.26 -2.23
N VAL A 144 -11.41 -18.70 -2.67
CA VAL A 144 -10.35 -18.23 -1.78
C VAL A 144 -10.24 -16.71 -1.85
N LEU A 145 -10.37 -16.05 -0.70
CA LEU A 145 -10.05 -14.64 -0.53
C LEU A 145 -8.76 -14.54 0.29
N ASN A 146 -7.79 -13.80 -0.22
CA ASN A 146 -6.46 -13.76 0.36
C ASN A 146 -6.09 -12.34 0.80
N ALA A 147 -5.82 -12.17 2.09
CA ALA A 147 -5.36 -10.93 2.71
C ALA A 147 -3.93 -11.05 3.29
N SER A 148 -3.17 -12.07 2.95
CA SER A 148 -1.83 -12.31 3.49
C SER A 148 -0.81 -11.22 3.12
N LEU A 149 -1.12 -10.40 2.12
CA LEU A 149 -0.32 -9.24 1.73
C LEU A 149 -0.64 -7.95 2.52
N SER A 150 -1.55 -8.05 3.47
CA SER A 150 -1.78 -6.96 4.43
C SER A 150 -0.57 -6.81 5.35
N TYR A 151 -0.20 -5.57 5.66
CA TYR A 151 0.99 -5.31 6.46
C TYR A 151 0.85 -4.05 7.30
N ASP A 152 1.75 -3.93 8.28
CA ASP A 152 1.96 -2.71 9.03
C ASP A 152 3.05 -1.88 8.32
N PRO A 153 2.77 -0.67 7.82
CA PRO A 153 3.78 0.17 7.18
C PRO A 153 4.95 0.55 8.09
N ASP A 154 4.75 0.54 9.41
CA ASP A 154 5.81 0.83 10.37
C ASP A 154 6.77 -0.37 10.55
N GLU A 155 6.28 -1.60 10.29
CA GLU A 155 7.03 -2.85 10.36
C GLU A 155 6.81 -3.73 9.12
N PRO A 156 7.20 -3.29 7.91
CA PRO A 156 6.80 -3.95 6.66
C PRO A 156 7.34 -5.37 6.48
N THR A 157 8.33 -5.77 7.27
CA THR A 157 8.91 -7.13 7.22
C THR A 157 8.24 -8.10 8.19
N ALA A 158 7.29 -7.64 9.02
CA ALA A 158 6.64 -8.43 10.03
C ALA A 158 5.11 -8.33 9.93
N SER A 159 4.45 -9.43 9.55
CA SER A 159 2.99 -9.61 9.73
C SER A 159 2.63 -9.97 11.18
N LYS A 160 3.62 -9.98 12.08
CA LYS A 160 3.45 -10.36 13.48
C LYS A 160 2.52 -9.39 14.20
N GLY A 161 1.54 -9.95 14.90
CA GLY A 161 0.57 -9.17 15.69
C GLY A 161 -0.61 -8.64 14.88
N LEU A 162 -0.69 -8.86 13.56
CA LEU A 162 -1.88 -8.58 12.78
C LEU A 162 -2.97 -9.61 13.11
N SER A 163 -4.19 -9.13 13.34
CA SER A 163 -5.39 -9.94 13.45
C SER A 163 -6.35 -9.62 12.32
N TYR A 164 -7.00 -10.67 11.80
CA TYR A 164 -7.88 -10.63 10.65
C TYR A 164 -9.29 -11.05 11.10
N ALA A 165 -10.30 -10.31 10.68
CA ALA A 165 -11.69 -10.68 10.88
C ALA A 165 -12.47 -10.35 9.61
N TRP A 166 -13.17 -11.35 9.10
CA TRP A 166 -13.99 -11.19 7.90
C TRP A 166 -15.46 -11.09 8.26
N THR A 167 -16.19 -10.34 7.46
CA THR A 167 -17.64 -10.32 7.45
C THR A 167 -18.13 -10.42 6.02
N CYS A 168 -19.29 -11.02 5.84
CA CYS A 168 -19.92 -11.14 4.53
C CYS A 168 -21.30 -10.49 4.57
N MET A 169 -21.65 -9.81 3.49
CA MET A 169 -22.97 -9.25 3.25
C MET A 169 -23.38 -9.57 1.81
N ARG A 170 -24.52 -10.19 1.64
CA ARG A 170 -25.16 -10.35 0.33
C ARG A 170 -25.91 -9.07 -0.01
N LEU A 171 -25.75 -8.54 -1.23
CA LEU A 171 -26.24 -7.20 -1.57
C LEU A 171 -27.79 -7.13 -1.68
N ASP A 172 -28.47 -8.26 -1.74
CA ASP A 172 -29.94 -8.34 -1.66
C ASP A 172 -30.50 -8.33 -0.23
N GLY A 173 -29.62 -8.22 0.79
CA GLY A 173 -29.98 -8.18 2.20
C GLY A 173 -30.24 -9.55 2.85
N LYS A 174 -30.08 -10.65 2.13
CA LYS A 174 -30.19 -12.01 2.67
C LYS A 174 -28.88 -12.45 3.33
N GLY A 175 -28.92 -13.59 4.02
CA GLY A 175 -27.71 -14.22 4.57
C GLY A 175 -26.73 -14.63 3.46
N CYS A 176 -25.43 -14.54 3.74
CA CYS A 176 -24.39 -14.95 2.79
C CYS A 176 -24.33 -16.46 2.63
N PHE A 177 -24.47 -17.19 3.70
CA PHE A 177 -24.20 -18.63 3.74
C PHE A 177 -25.50 -19.40 3.91
N GLU A 178 -25.71 -20.41 3.07
CA GLU A 178 -26.85 -21.34 3.17
C GLU A 178 -26.49 -22.58 4.00
N LYS A 179 -25.22 -22.84 4.18
CA LYS A 179 -24.67 -23.94 4.96
C LYS A 179 -23.86 -23.40 6.15
N GLU A 180 -22.95 -24.19 6.65
CA GLU A 180 -22.05 -23.83 7.73
C GLU A 180 -21.22 -22.59 7.37
N VAL A 181 -21.13 -21.65 8.30
CA VAL A 181 -20.31 -20.45 8.14
C VAL A 181 -18.85 -20.85 8.20
N PRO A 182 -18.03 -20.51 7.21
CA PRO A 182 -16.60 -20.82 7.22
C PRO A 182 -15.88 -20.08 8.35
N ASP A 183 -14.65 -20.48 8.65
CA ASP A 183 -13.81 -19.73 9.59
C ASP A 183 -13.53 -18.32 9.00
N MET A 184 -14.12 -17.32 9.61
CA MET A 184 -14.03 -15.91 9.21
C MET A 184 -12.83 -15.21 9.86
N SER A 185 -11.84 -15.96 10.31
CA SER A 185 -10.61 -15.45 10.89
C SER A 185 -9.38 -15.79 10.02
N GLY A 186 -8.25 -15.11 10.28
CA GLY A 186 -7.01 -15.38 9.56
C GLY A 186 -6.84 -14.62 8.24
N PRO A 187 -5.62 -14.70 7.66
CA PRO A 187 -5.26 -13.95 6.46
C PRO A 187 -5.86 -14.54 5.18
N VAL A 188 -6.29 -15.79 5.19
CA VAL A 188 -6.90 -16.47 4.05
C VAL A 188 -8.27 -17.00 4.47
N LEU A 189 -9.30 -16.58 3.75
CA LEU A 189 -10.67 -17.06 3.92
C LEU A 189 -10.99 -18.02 2.77
N THR A 190 -11.21 -19.29 3.10
CA THR A 190 -11.68 -20.29 2.16
C THR A 190 -13.17 -20.52 2.37
N ILE A 191 -13.95 -20.29 1.34
CA ILE A 191 -15.39 -20.49 1.31
C ILE A 191 -15.66 -21.77 0.52
N PRO A 192 -16.14 -22.84 1.16
CA PRO A 192 -16.39 -24.10 0.47
C PRO A 192 -17.45 -23.96 -0.62
N LYS A 193 -17.32 -24.76 -1.66
CA LYS A 193 -18.32 -24.86 -2.74
C LYS A 193 -19.73 -25.03 -2.21
N ASP A 194 -20.69 -24.49 -2.92
CA ASP A 194 -22.13 -24.55 -2.62
C ASP A 194 -22.48 -24.00 -1.22
N THR A 195 -21.66 -23.12 -0.66
CA THR A 195 -21.88 -22.46 0.64
C THR A 195 -22.54 -21.10 0.46
N LEU A 196 -22.18 -20.38 -0.61
CA LEU A 196 -22.82 -19.11 -0.95
C LEU A 196 -24.15 -19.39 -1.64
N GLY A 197 -25.23 -18.83 -1.08
CA GLY A 197 -26.58 -19.13 -1.53
C GLY A 197 -27.08 -18.26 -2.67
N GLY A 198 -28.06 -18.76 -3.39
CA GLY A 198 -28.94 -18.03 -4.28
C GLY A 198 -29.10 -18.61 -5.68
N ASP A 199 -30.30 -18.45 -6.19
CA ASP A 199 -30.67 -18.77 -7.57
C ASP A 199 -30.20 -17.63 -8.49
N GLY A 200 -29.45 -17.95 -9.54
CA GLY A 200 -28.92 -16.99 -10.49
C GLY A 200 -27.70 -16.21 -9.99
N LYS A 201 -27.37 -15.12 -10.69
CA LYS A 201 -26.20 -14.29 -10.34
C LYS A 201 -26.48 -13.47 -9.08
N GLN A 202 -25.58 -13.61 -8.12
CA GLN A 202 -25.65 -12.94 -6.83
C GLN A 202 -24.38 -12.11 -6.57
N TYR A 203 -24.51 -11.04 -5.79
CA TYR A 203 -23.39 -10.16 -5.45
C TYR A 203 -23.16 -10.17 -3.94
N TYR A 204 -21.91 -10.32 -3.55
CA TYR A 204 -21.46 -10.37 -2.18
C TYR A 204 -20.41 -9.30 -1.91
N ALA A 205 -20.46 -8.73 -0.72
CA ALA A 205 -19.42 -7.87 -0.19
C ALA A 205 -18.72 -8.60 0.95
N PHE A 206 -17.45 -8.93 0.77
CA PHE A 206 -16.60 -9.45 1.83
C PHE A 206 -15.75 -8.32 2.38
N LYS A 207 -15.95 -8.02 3.67
CA LYS A 207 -15.21 -6.98 4.35
C LYS A 207 -14.20 -7.60 5.31
N LEU A 208 -12.92 -7.30 5.08
CA LEU A 208 -11.83 -7.57 6.00
C LEU A 208 -11.70 -6.41 6.99
N THR A 209 -11.64 -6.72 8.27
CA THR A 209 -11.18 -5.83 9.33
C THR A 209 -9.81 -6.30 9.78
N LEU A 210 -8.79 -5.48 9.56
CA LEU A 210 -7.40 -5.71 9.97
C LEU A 210 -7.10 -4.89 11.22
N LYS A 211 -6.54 -5.54 12.26
CA LYS A 211 -6.20 -4.87 13.53
C LYS A 211 -4.77 -5.18 13.95
N LYS A 212 -4.14 -4.21 14.58
CA LYS A 212 -2.89 -4.34 15.34
C LYS A 212 -2.87 -3.27 16.42
N ASP A 213 -2.60 -3.66 17.66
CA ASP A 213 -2.65 -2.75 18.81
C ASP A 213 -4.00 -2.02 18.87
N THR A 214 -3.99 -0.71 18.97
CA THR A 214 -5.20 0.13 18.93
C THR A 214 -5.63 0.52 17.51
N ARG A 215 -4.84 0.19 16.49
CA ARG A 215 -5.09 0.55 15.08
C ARG A 215 -6.00 -0.47 14.41
N GLN A 216 -6.88 0.05 13.56
CA GLN A 216 -7.78 -0.77 12.75
C GLN A 216 -7.95 -0.14 11.37
N THR A 217 -8.02 -0.98 10.36
CA THR A 217 -8.40 -0.57 8.99
C THR A 217 -9.32 -1.62 8.38
N GLU A 218 -10.05 -1.24 7.35
CA GLU A 218 -10.98 -2.11 6.66
C GLU A 218 -10.72 -2.09 5.14
N SER A 219 -10.99 -3.22 4.50
CA SER A 219 -10.99 -3.34 3.04
C SER A 219 -12.17 -4.20 2.61
N THR A 220 -12.86 -3.83 1.54
CA THR A 220 -14.02 -4.57 1.05
C THR A 220 -13.77 -5.05 -0.37
N LEU A 221 -14.00 -6.33 -0.61
CA LEU A 221 -13.98 -6.96 -1.92
C LEU A 221 -15.42 -7.32 -2.33
N TYR A 222 -15.81 -6.92 -3.53
CA TYR A 222 -17.10 -7.30 -4.11
C TYR A 222 -16.89 -8.47 -5.06
N VAL A 223 -17.69 -9.51 -4.89
CA VAL A 223 -17.63 -10.73 -5.69
C VAL A 223 -19.02 -11.02 -6.27
N SER A 224 -19.07 -11.34 -7.55
CA SER A 224 -20.27 -11.91 -8.17
C SER A 224 -20.18 -13.43 -8.22
N VAL A 225 -21.24 -14.10 -7.81
CA VAL A 225 -21.34 -15.57 -7.82
C VAL A 225 -22.50 -15.98 -8.73
N VAL A 226 -22.22 -16.94 -9.59
CA VAL A 226 -23.19 -17.52 -10.52
C VAL A 226 -23.41 -18.99 -10.22
N PRO A 227 -24.57 -19.59 -10.59
CA PRO A 227 -24.75 -21.03 -10.49
C PRO A 227 -23.63 -21.77 -11.19
N GLY A 228 -23.04 -22.75 -10.53
CA GLY A 228 -22.00 -23.56 -11.11
C GLY A 228 -22.54 -24.52 -12.16
N VAL A 229 -21.88 -24.62 -13.30
CA VAL A 229 -22.14 -25.67 -14.30
C VAL A 229 -21.11 -26.78 -14.10
N GLU A 230 -21.56 -28.00 -13.95
CA GLU A 230 -20.67 -29.15 -13.79
C GLU A 230 -19.75 -29.28 -15.01
N GLY A 231 -18.45 -29.43 -14.76
CA GLY A 231 -17.45 -29.52 -15.84
C GLY A 231 -17.11 -28.20 -16.54
N ALA A 232 -17.63 -27.05 -16.06
CA ALA A 232 -17.24 -25.75 -16.60
C ALA A 232 -15.70 -25.54 -16.53
N PRO A 233 -15.10 -24.87 -17.52
CA PRO A 233 -13.67 -24.60 -17.50
C PRO A 233 -13.30 -23.74 -16.30
N THR A 234 -12.18 -24.06 -15.67
CA THR A 234 -11.65 -23.31 -14.54
C THR A 234 -10.19 -22.98 -14.80
N GLY A 235 -9.76 -21.82 -14.34
CA GLY A 235 -8.37 -21.41 -14.46
C GLY A 235 -8.08 -20.19 -13.58
N GLU A 236 -6.83 -20.08 -13.17
CA GLU A 236 -6.30 -18.95 -12.42
C GLU A 236 -5.17 -18.31 -13.21
N ILE A 237 -5.23 -16.97 -13.33
CA ILE A 237 -4.15 -16.21 -13.98
C ILE A 237 -3.07 -15.94 -12.95
N VAL A 238 -1.86 -16.43 -13.23
CA VAL A 238 -0.65 -16.22 -12.43
C VAL A 238 0.30 -15.31 -13.21
N CYS A 239 0.72 -14.20 -12.61
CA CYS A 239 1.73 -13.32 -13.18
C CYS A 239 3.13 -13.83 -12.82
N THR A 240 3.91 -14.22 -13.82
CA THR A 240 5.28 -14.72 -13.64
C THR A 240 6.30 -13.60 -13.44
N SER A 241 5.97 -12.39 -13.86
CA SER A 241 6.84 -11.20 -13.74
C SER A 241 6.83 -10.54 -12.39
N ASP A 242 5.99 -11.00 -11.46
CA ASP A 242 5.87 -10.44 -10.11
C ASP A 242 6.38 -11.40 -9.04
N ILE A 243 7.18 -10.86 -8.10
CA ILE A 243 7.76 -11.60 -6.97
C ILE A 243 6.70 -12.25 -6.07
N ASN A 244 5.44 -11.77 -6.14
CA ASN A 244 4.32 -12.20 -5.29
C ASN A 244 3.18 -12.89 -6.07
N GLY A 245 3.32 -13.13 -7.37
CA GLY A 245 2.27 -13.75 -8.20
C GLY A 245 1.02 -12.89 -8.40
N LEU A 246 1.05 -11.61 -8.06
CA LEU A 246 -0.07 -10.68 -8.20
C LEU A 246 0.00 -9.90 -9.50
N CYS A 247 -1.06 -9.99 -10.30
CA CYS A 247 -1.17 -9.27 -11.57
C CYS A 247 -1.54 -7.78 -11.44
N SER A 248 -1.61 -7.24 -10.23
CA SER A 248 -2.08 -5.86 -9.96
C SER A 248 -0.99 -4.87 -9.55
N VAL A 249 0.28 -5.23 -9.67
CA VAL A 249 1.40 -4.32 -9.36
C VAL A 249 1.91 -3.61 -10.60
N PRO A 250 2.48 -2.39 -10.45
CA PRO A 250 3.11 -1.70 -11.55
C PRO A 250 4.19 -2.56 -12.21
N HIS A 251 4.00 -2.88 -13.47
CA HIS A 251 4.99 -3.61 -14.28
C HIS A 251 6.04 -2.64 -14.83
N ASN A 252 7.30 -3.09 -14.90
CA ASN A 252 8.35 -2.32 -15.56
C ASN A 252 8.18 -2.39 -17.08
N PRO A 253 7.84 -1.30 -17.78
CA PRO A 253 7.57 -1.31 -19.22
C PRO A 253 8.79 -1.62 -20.09
N SER A 254 10.00 -1.73 -19.52
CA SER A 254 11.18 -2.19 -20.24
C SER A 254 11.35 -3.70 -20.32
N ARG A 255 10.39 -4.47 -19.79
CA ARG A 255 10.36 -5.93 -19.81
C ARG A 255 9.07 -6.43 -20.42
N ASP A 256 9.12 -7.59 -21.08
CA ASP A 256 7.93 -8.27 -21.55
C ASP A 256 7.01 -8.59 -20.36
N LEU A 257 5.70 -8.49 -20.59
CA LEU A 257 4.70 -8.84 -19.59
C LEU A 257 4.29 -10.30 -19.81
N GLU A 258 4.37 -11.10 -18.76
CA GLU A 258 4.16 -12.54 -18.84
C GLU A 258 3.03 -12.99 -17.90
N PHE A 259 2.08 -13.73 -18.45
CA PHE A 259 0.99 -14.38 -17.71
C PHE A 259 1.00 -15.87 -17.96
N PHE A 260 0.70 -16.64 -16.93
CA PHE A 260 0.45 -18.06 -17.00
C PHE A 260 -0.95 -18.37 -16.48
N VAL A 261 -1.62 -19.37 -17.06
CA VAL A 261 -2.93 -19.84 -16.58
C VAL A 261 -2.78 -21.25 -16.05
N GLU A 262 -3.08 -21.43 -14.78
CA GLU A 262 -3.28 -22.76 -14.21
C GLU A 262 -4.71 -23.20 -14.54
N LEU A 263 -4.83 -24.21 -15.41
CA LEU A 263 -6.12 -24.76 -15.86
C LEU A 263 -6.53 -25.93 -14.99
N GLY A 264 -7.78 -25.90 -14.49
CA GLY A 264 -8.36 -27.02 -13.74
C GLY A 264 -8.66 -28.25 -14.61
N TYR A 265 -8.76 -28.08 -15.94
CA TYR A 265 -8.98 -29.14 -16.91
C TYR A 265 -8.08 -28.98 -18.12
N PHE A 266 -7.35 -30.02 -18.48
CA PHE A 266 -6.37 -30.02 -19.60
C PHE A 266 -7.01 -29.84 -20.99
N ASP A 267 -8.30 -30.17 -21.14
CA ASP A 267 -9.08 -30.03 -22.36
C ASP A 267 -9.76 -28.66 -22.53
N THR A 268 -9.31 -27.68 -21.75
CA THR A 268 -9.80 -26.32 -21.85
C THR A 268 -9.04 -25.52 -22.90
N ALA A 269 -9.76 -25.01 -23.89
CA ALA A 269 -9.22 -24.02 -24.82
C ALA A 269 -9.25 -22.63 -24.19
N VAL A 270 -8.22 -21.84 -24.44
CA VAL A 270 -8.10 -20.46 -23.92
C VAL A 270 -7.96 -19.46 -25.05
N ALA A 271 -8.44 -18.24 -24.82
CA ALA A 271 -8.23 -17.11 -25.73
C ALA A 271 -8.07 -15.82 -24.91
N TRP A 272 -6.96 -15.13 -25.12
CA TRP A 272 -6.68 -13.85 -24.51
C TRP A 272 -7.19 -12.68 -25.33
N SER A 273 -7.67 -11.65 -24.66
CA SER A 273 -8.03 -10.38 -25.26
C SER A 273 -7.65 -9.19 -24.36
N SER A 274 -7.58 -8.00 -24.93
CA SER A 274 -7.38 -6.77 -24.17
C SER A 274 -8.12 -5.63 -24.90
N PRO A 275 -8.83 -4.77 -24.18
CA PRO A 275 -9.49 -3.60 -24.79
C PRO A 275 -8.49 -2.48 -25.16
N GLN A 276 -7.29 -2.46 -24.56
CA GLN A 276 -6.31 -1.40 -24.80
C GLN A 276 -5.28 -1.76 -25.86
N ILE A 277 -5.08 -3.07 -26.14
CA ILE A 277 -4.06 -3.54 -27.08
C ILE A 277 -4.57 -4.70 -27.91
N ASP A 278 -4.40 -4.62 -29.24
CA ASP A 278 -4.73 -5.72 -30.14
C ASP A 278 -3.66 -6.82 -30.06
N LEU A 279 -3.92 -7.84 -29.26
CA LEU A 279 -3.03 -8.97 -29.05
C LEU A 279 -2.81 -9.82 -30.31
N SER A 280 -3.67 -9.73 -31.31
CA SER A 280 -3.56 -10.47 -32.59
C SER A 280 -2.59 -9.80 -33.56
N LYS A 281 -2.22 -8.55 -33.32
CA LYS A 281 -1.31 -7.78 -34.17
C LYS A 281 0.08 -8.42 -34.16
N ALA A 282 0.69 -8.50 -35.32
CA ALA A 282 2.03 -9.07 -35.48
C ALA A 282 3.06 -8.36 -34.57
N GLY A 283 3.82 -9.14 -33.84
CA GLY A 283 4.85 -8.66 -32.92
C GLY A 283 4.38 -8.36 -31.48
N VAL A 284 3.06 -8.27 -31.22
CA VAL A 284 2.54 -8.01 -29.85
C VAL A 284 2.74 -9.24 -28.97
N THR A 285 2.40 -10.44 -29.47
CA THR A 285 2.57 -11.71 -28.76
C THR A 285 3.44 -12.67 -29.55
N PRO A 286 4.72 -12.32 -29.84
CA PRO A 286 5.54 -13.04 -30.83
C PRO A 286 5.92 -14.46 -30.41
N ARG A 287 5.84 -14.77 -29.10
CA ARG A 287 6.29 -16.04 -28.54
C ARG A 287 5.13 -17.04 -28.30
N THR A 288 3.93 -16.57 -28.07
CA THR A 288 2.83 -17.41 -27.57
C THR A 288 1.58 -17.38 -28.43
N GLY A 289 1.29 -16.23 -29.06
CA GLY A 289 -0.03 -16.01 -29.64
C GLY A 289 -1.11 -15.84 -28.55
N VAL A 290 -2.37 -15.75 -28.96
CA VAL A 290 -3.50 -15.43 -28.05
C VAL A 290 -4.25 -16.68 -27.54
N ASN A 291 -3.95 -17.86 -28.05
CA ASN A 291 -4.69 -19.10 -27.74
C ASN A 291 -3.86 -20.10 -26.91
N ALA A 292 -2.89 -19.61 -26.18
CA ALA A 292 -2.05 -20.43 -25.33
C ALA A 292 -2.29 -20.14 -23.84
N PRO A 293 -2.11 -21.10 -22.93
CA PRO A 293 -2.22 -20.88 -21.49
C PRO A 293 -1.09 -20.00 -20.92
N PHE A 294 -0.14 -19.64 -21.74
CA PHE A 294 0.95 -18.72 -21.43
C PHE A 294 0.93 -17.56 -22.43
N LEU A 295 0.80 -16.33 -21.94
CA LEU A 295 0.80 -15.12 -22.77
C LEU A 295 2.03 -14.27 -22.45
N VAL A 296 2.80 -13.94 -23.50
CA VAL A 296 3.90 -12.96 -23.41
C VAL A 296 3.56 -11.77 -24.29
N VAL A 297 3.42 -10.61 -23.68
CA VAL A 297 3.21 -9.34 -24.39
C VAL A 297 4.55 -8.61 -24.49
N ASN A 298 4.95 -8.31 -25.72
CA ASN A 298 6.20 -7.60 -26.00
C ASN A 298 6.14 -6.19 -25.42
N ASN A 299 7.17 -5.82 -24.68
CA ASN A 299 7.31 -4.54 -23.99
C ASN A 299 7.26 -3.32 -24.92
N GLU A 300 7.64 -3.48 -26.21
CA GLU A 300 7.57 -2.39 -27.21
C GLU A 300 6.14 -1.88 -27.47
N PHE A 301 5.12 -2.65 -27.06
CA PHE A 301 3.71 -2.29 -27.20
C PHE A 301 3.07 -1.85 -25.90
N LEU A 302 3.86 -1.68 -24.83
CA LEU A 302 3.39 -1.25 -23.51
C LEU A 302 3.85 0.16 -23.20
N ASP A 303 2.91 1.09 -23.08
CA ASP A 303 3.20 2.48 -22.75
C ASP A 303 3.33 2.68 -21.23
N SER A 304 4.29 3.52 -20.82
CA SER A 304 4.48 3.87 -19.42
C SER A 304 3.30 4.68 -18.88
N GLY A 305 2.79 4.30 -17.70
CA GLY A 305 1.69 4.98 -17.04
C GLY A 305 0.30 4.61 -17.57
N VAL A 306 0.20 3.66 -18.50
CA VAL A 306 -1.07 3.12 -18.98
C VAL A 306 -1.46 1.89 -18.18
N GLU A 307 -2.73 1.79 -17.78
CA GLU A 307 -3.31 0.60 -17.17
C GLU A 307 -3.86 -0.31 -18.28
N TYR A 308 -3.37 -1.54 -18.32
CA TYR A 308 -3.82 -2.55 -19.28
C TYR A 308 -4.66 -3.61 -18.58
N THR A 309 -5.79 -3.95 -19.18
CA THR A 309 -6.65 -5.07 -18.76
C THR A 309 -6.48 -6.21 -19.75
N PHE A 310 -6.31 -7.42 -19.22
CA PHE A 310 -6.24 -8.65 -20.01
C PHE A 310 -7.36 -9.58 -19.59
N ASP A 311 -8.18 -9.97 -20.53
CA ASP A 311 -9.29 -10.89 -20.33
C ASP A 311 -8.92 -12.27 -20.85
N LEU A 312 -9.23 -13.31 -20.08
CA LEU A 312 -9.07 -14.70 -20.45
C LEU A 312 -10.43 -15.34 -20.69
N ASN A 313 -10.69 -15.76 -21.90
CA ASN A 313 -11.85 -16.55 -22.27
C ASN A 313 -11.46 -18.03 -22.28
N MET A 314 -12.18 -18.84 -21.53
CA MET A 314 -11.99 -20.29 -21.46
C MET A 314 -13.18 -21.02 -22.06
N THR A 315 -12.90 -22.05 -22.86
CA THR A 315 -13.94 -22.87 -23.52
C THR A 315 -13.64 -24.33 -23.32
N ARG A 316 -14.63 -25.11 -22.90
CA ARG A 316 -14.53 -26.56 -22.75
C ARG A 316 -15.77 -27.23 -23.33
N THR A 317 -15.60 -28.38 -23.97
CA THR A 317 -16.72 -29.19 -24.44
C THR A 317 -16.97 -30.33 -23.48
N VAL A 318 -18.16 -30.36 -22.86
CA VAL A 318 -18.62 -31.42 -21.96
C VAL A 318 -19.87 -32.03 -22.55
N ASP A 319 -19.89 -33.35 -22.77
CA ASP A 319 -20.99 -34.11 -23.36
C ASP A 319 -21.53 -33.52 -24.69
N GLY A 320 -20.60 -32.96 -25.50
CA GLY A 320 -20.93 -32.37 -26.79
C GLY A 320 -21.47 -30.93 -26.70
N GLN A 321 -21.58 -30.36 -25.50
CA GLN A 321 -21.97 -28.96 -25.28
C GLN A 321 -20.74 -28.11 -24.99
N GLU A 322 -20.63 -26.98 -25.71
CA GLU A 322 -19.59 -25.98 -25.46
C GLU A 322 -19.95 -25.11 -24.27
N ILE A 323 -19.14 -25.14 -23.23
CA ILE A 323 -19.26 -24.32 -22.03
C ILE A 323 -18.17 -23.24 -22.08
N LYS A 324 -18.57 -21.98 -22.01
CA LYS A 324 -17.67 -20.81 -22.02
C LYS A 324 -17.64 -20.13 -20.66
N ARG A 325 -16.46 -19.54 -20.38
CA ARG A 325 -16.25 -18.74 -19.19
C ARG A 325 -15.25 -17.61 -19.46
#